data_5c9a2272a3f8b276e12084c4ba95f137
#
_entry.id   5c9a2272a3f8b276e12084c4ba95f137
#
_cell.length_a   1.000
_cell.length_b   1.000
_cell.length_c   1.000
_cell.angle_alpha   90.00
_cell.angle_beta   90.00
_cell.angle_gamma   90.00
#
_symmetry.space_group_name_H-M   'P 1'
#
loop_
_entity.id
_entity.type
_entity.pdbx_description
1 polymer ?
#
loop_
_entity_poly.entity_id
_entity_poly.type
_entity_poly.pdbx_seq_one_letter_code
_entity_poly.pdbx_strand_id
1 'polypeptide(L)'
;ADAKDLRDVEDAQSPINISQLLSHSAGLSYGFIEPDSVIDKAYNASGIDALGQSSMDLEELCNLIAQQPLAYQPGSSWRYSFATDVCARLVEVISGKAFDEFLQENLFGPLSMKDTGFWVEESKMDRFISIYAPTDIFDPMKPGLVQAEDKMNGPYARKPKFLSGGGGLVSTV
;
A
#
# COMPACT_ATOMS: atom_id res chain seq x y z
N ALA A 1 18.98 -10.05 10.40
CA ALA A 1 19.18 -8.68 9.92
C ALA A 1 20.36 -8.57 8.94
N ASP A 2 21.25 -9.59 8.84
CA ASP A 2 22.48 -9.52 8.05
C ASP A 2 22.53 -10.54 6.90
N ALA A 3 21.35 -11.06 6.47
CA ALA A 3 21.28 -11.98 5.35
C ALA A 3 21.83 -11.30 4.09
N LYS A 4 22.79 -11.97 3.44
CA LYS A 4 23.41 -11.51 2.19
C LYS A 4 22.78 -12.12 0.95
N ASP A 5 21.93 -13.13 1.14
CA ASP A 5 21.32 -13.93 0.08
C ASP A 5 19.95 -14.43 0.53
N LEU A 6 19.01 -14.59 -0.40
CA LEU A 6 17.67 -15.16 -0.14
C LEU A 6 17.69 -16.62 0.29
N ARG A 7 18.83 -17.31 0.15
CA ARG A 7 19.02 -18.68 0.65
C ARG A 7 19.39 -18.75 2.12
N ASP A 8 19.74 -17.61 2.73
CA ASP A 8 20.09 -17.48 4.14
C ASP A 8 18.82 -17.13 4.94
N VAL A 9 17.91 -18.08 4.98
CA VAL A 9 16.61 -17.97 5.68
C VAL A 9 16.49 -19.04 6.77
N GLU A 10 15.72 -18.72 7.80
CA GLU A 10 15.33 -19.64 8.86
C GLU A 10 13.79 -19.74 8.92
N ASP A 11 13.27 -20.79 9.51
CA ASP A 11 11.84 -20.94 9.70
C ASP A 11 11.27 -19.86 10.63
N ALA A 12 10.07 -19.40 10.33
CA ALA A 12 9.36 -18.47 11.22
C ALA A 12 9.03 -19.17 12.55
N GLN A 13 9.43 -18.54 13.66
CA GLN A 13 9.21 -19.08 15.01
C GLN A 13 7.75 -19.03 15.45
N SER A 14 6.96 -18.17 14.82
CA SER A 14 5.51 -18.06 15.05
C SER A 14 4.80 -17.56 13.79
N PRO A 15 3.51 -17.90 13.61
CA PRO A 15 2.71 -17.27 12.56
C PRO A 15 2.55 -15.76 12.81
N ILE A 16 2.41 -15.00 11.72
CA ILE A 16 2.03 -13.59 11.77
C ILE A 16 0.61 -13.48 12.35
N ASN A 17 0.38 -12.50 13.21
CA ASN A 17 -0.93 -12.16 13.73
C ASN A 17 -1.37 -10.74 13.32
N ILE A 18 -2.68 -10.45 13.49
CA ILE A 18 -3.28 -9.18 13.07
C ILE A 18 -2.64 -7.98 13.79
N SER A 19 -2.29 -8.12 15.07
CA SER A 19 -1.62 -7.05 15.82
C SER A 19 -0.27 -6.68 15.21
N GLN A 20 0.49 -7.67 14.73
CA GLN A 20 1.77 -7.44 14.06
C GLN A 20 1.62 -6.77 12.69
N LEU A 21 0.55 -7.07 11.94
CA LEU A 21 0.23 -6.36 10.71
C LEU A 21 -0.12 -4.88 11.01
N LEU A 22 -1.02 -4.63 11.95
CA LEU A 22 -1.45 -3.28 12.33
C LEU A 22 -0.32 -2.41 12.90
N SER A 23 0.71 -3.02 13.48
CA SER A 23 1.88 -2.33 14.04
C SER A 23 3.11 -2.32 13.14
N HIS A 24 3.02 -2.80 11.90
CA HIS A 24 4.16 -2.98 10.98
C HIS A 24 5.32 -3.81 11.59
N SER A 25 5.02 -4.78 12.44
CA SER A 25 6.00 -5.67 13.05
C SER A 25 5.94 -7.11 12.52
N ALA A 26 5.24 -7.33 11.42
CA ALA A 26 5.07 -8.63 10.79
C ALA A 26 6.31 -9.16 10.03
N GLY A 27 7.30 -8.30 9.75
CA GLY A 27 8.47 -8.65 8.93
C GLY A 27 8.27 -8.46 7.43
N LEU A 28 7.19 -7.83 6.99
CA LEU A 28 6.94 -7.47 5.60
C LEU A 28 7.77 -6.24 5.17
N SER A 29 7.81 -5.94 3.87
CA SER A 29 8.46 -4.75 3.32
C SER A 29 7.61 -4.06 2.26
N TYR A 30 8.14 -3.00 1.62
CA TYR A 30 7.56 -2.31 0.47
C TYR A 30 8.39 -2.43 -0.81
N GLY A 31 9.66 -2.86 -0.72
CA GLY A 31 10.57 -2.90 -1.86
C GLY A 31 11.35 -1.60 -2.09
N PHE A 32 11.06 -0.51 -1.37
CA PHE A 32 11.76 0.77 -1.51
C PHE A 32 12.30 1.36 -0.19
N ILE A 33 12.00 0.73 0.94
CA ILE A 33 12.42 1.25 2.27
C ILE A 33 13.94 1.17 2.44
N GLU A 34 14.52 0.05 2.02
CA GLU A 34 15.97 -0.19 1.97
C GLU A 34 16.31 -0.85 0.64
N PRO A 35 16.41 -0.09 -0.47
CA PRO A 35 16.50 -0.63 -1.82
C PRO A 35 17.68 -1.60 -2.04
N ASP A 36 18.72 -1.48 -1.22
CA ASP A 36 19.88 -2.36 -1.28
C ASP A 36 19.74 -3.64 -0.46
N SER A 37 18.71 -3.73 0.39
CA SER A 37 18.44 -4.93 1.18
C SER A 37 18.01 -6.11 0.28
N VAL A 38 18.30 -7.32 0.74
CA VAL A 38 17.94 -8.57 0.06
C VAL A 38 16.41 -8.67 -0.09
N ILE A 39 15.66 -8.24 0.93
CA ILE A 39 14.20 -8.29 0.96
C ILE A 39 13.58 -7.34 -0.07
N ASP A 40 14.02 -6.08 -0.12
CA ASP A 40 13.46 -5.12 -1.05
C ASP A 40 13.78 -5.49 -2.50
N LYS A 41 14.98 -6.04 -2.76
CA LYS A 41 15.32 -6.60 -4.07
C LYS A 41 14.42 -7.77 -4.46
N ALA A 42 14.04 -8.62 -3.50
CA ALA A 42 13.12 -9.74 -3.75
C ALA A 42 11.70 -9.25 -4.09
N TYR A 43 11.18 -8.28 -3.36
CA TYR A 43 9.89 -7.64 -3.65
C TYR A 43 9.88 -7.05 -5.06
N ASN A 44 10.89 -6.25 -5.41
CA ASN A 44 11.01 -5.65 -6.74
C ASN A 44 11.12 -6.70 -7.86
N ALA A 45 11.91 -7.75 -7.64
CA ALA A 45 12.06 -8.84 -8.61
C ALA A 45 10.77 -9.65 -8.82
N SER A 46 9.89 -9.68 -7.82
CA SER A 46 8.59 -10.38 -7.89
C SER A 46 7.50 -9.57 -8.59
N GLY A 47 7.79 -8.34 -9.03
CA GLY A 47 6.82 -7.46 -9.66
C GLY A 47 5.82 -6.84 -8.68
N ILE A 48 6.13 -6.85 -7.38
CA ILE A 48 5.34 -6.14 -6.36
C ILE A 48 5.61 -4.64 -6.53
N ASP A 49 4.60 -3.91 -6.98
CA ASP A 49 4.67 -2.46 -7.20
C ASP A 49 4.11 -1.70 -6.00
N ALA A 50 5.00 -1.03 -5.28
CA ALA A 50 4.67 -0.25 -4.10
C ALA A 50 3.98 1.10 -4.40
N LEU A 51 4.03 1.58 -5.63
CA LEU A 51 3.54 2.90 -5.98
C LEU A 51 2.07 2.91 -6.44
N GLY A 52 1.37 1.79 -6.30
CA GLY A 52 -0.09 1.72 -6.46
C GLY A 52 -0.59 1.77 -7.90
N GLN A 53 0.28 1.59 -8.88
CA GLN A 53 -0.11 1.41 -10.29
C GLN A 53 -0.29 -0.06 -10.67
N SER A 54 -0.40 -0.92 -9.67
CA SER A 54 -0.49 -2.36 -9.84
C SER A 54 -1.71 -2.74 -10.68
N SER A 55 -1.48 -3.55 -11.70
CA SER A 55 -2.55 -4.27 -12.42
C SER A 55 -3.15 -5.40 -11.57
N MET A 56 -2.62 -5.63 -10.37
CA MET A 56 -3.02 -6.66 -9.41
C MET A 56 -4.13 -6.14 -8.49
N ASP A 57 -4.94 -7.05 -7.96
CA ASP A 57 -5.81 -6.77 -6.84
C ASP A 57 -5.14 -7.13 -5.50
N LEU A 58 -5.86 -6.94 -4.38
CA LEU A 58 -5.34 -7.24 -3.04
C LEU A 58 -5.02 -8.72 -2.84
N GLU A 59 -5.77 -9.63 -3.47
CA GLU A 59 -5.53 -11.07 -3.39
C GLU A 59 -4.23 -11.46 -4.10
N GLU A 60 -4.06 -11.00 -5.33
CA GLU A 60 -2.86 -11.25 -6.14
C GLU A 60 -1.62 -10.69 -5.44
N LEU A 61 -1.70 -9.47 -4.90
CA LEU A 61 -0.62 -8.86 -4.13
C LEU A 61 -0.25 -9.70 -2.90
N CYS A 62 -1.24 -10.07 -2.08
CA CYS A 62 -1.01 -10.87 -0.87
C CYS A 62 -0.40 -12.24 -1.20
N ASN A 63 -0.82 -12.87 -2.30
CA ASN A 63 -0.25 -14.14 -2.75
C ASN A 63 1.22 -14.00 -3.17
N LEU A 64 1.60 -12.89 -3.79
CA LEU A 64 3.01 -12.60 -4.12
C LEU A 64 3.83 -12.31 -2.87
N ILE A 65 3.30 -11.51 -1.95
CA ILE A 65 3.96 -11.21 -0.66
C ILE A 65 4.19 -12.50 0.13
N ALA A 66 3.23 -13.40 0.16
CA ALA A 66 3.33 -14.68 0.89
C ALA A 66 4.44 -15.61 0.34
N GLN A 67 4.92 -15.37 -0.87
CA GLN A 67 6.04 -16.12 -1.46
C GLN A 67 7.41 -15.52 -1.10
N GLN A 68 7.43 -14.32 -0.49
CA GLN A 68 8.67 -13.67 -0.10
C GLN A 68 9.06 -14.04 1.33
N PRO A 69 10.36 -14.13 1.64
CA PRO A 69 10.78 -14.28 3.02
C PRO A 69 10.45 -13.02 3.83
N LEU A 70 10.36 -13.18 5.13
CA LEU A 70 10.23 -12.06 6.07
C LEU A 70 11.59 -11.42 6.33
N ALA A 71 11.61 -10.11 6.55
CA ALA A 71 12.83 -9.37 6.88
C ALA A 71 13.39 -9.76 8.27
N TYR A 72 12.54 -10.24 9.15
CA TYR A 72 12.86 -10.66 10.52
C TYR A 72 11.72 -11.51 11.09
N GLN A 73 11.96 -12.14 12.21
CA GLN A 73 10.95 -12.93 12.92
C GLN A 73 9.75 -12.06 13.32
N PRO A 74 8.50 -12.51 13.10
CA PRO A 74 7.30 -11.75 13.41
C PRO A 74 7.30 -11.23 14.85
N GLY A 75 7.13 -9.92 15.01
CA GLY A 75 7.10 -9.23 16.29
C GLY A 75 8.47 -8.81 16.85
N SER A 76 9.58 -9.17 16.20
CA SER A 76 10.93 -8.89 16.73
C SER A 76 11.44 -7.48 16.38
N SER A 77 10.88 -6.84 15.37
CA SER A 77 11.31 -5.51 14.91
C SER A 77 10.15 -4.76 14.26
N TRP A 78 10.39 -3.53 13.83
CA TRP A 78 9.46 -2.68 13.09
C TRP A 78 10.00 -2.37 11.70
N ARG A 79 9.12 -2.46 10.68
CA ARG A 79 9.42 -2.05 9.30
C ARG A 79 8.15 -1.62 8.61
N TYR A 80 8.12 -0.39 8.10
CA TYR A 80 7.01 0.08 7.28
C TYR A 80 6.86 -0.80 6.03
N SER A 81 5.61 -1.21 5.70
CA SER A 81 5.40 -2.30 4.76
C SER A 81 3.97 -2.35 4.22
N PHE A 82 3.72 -3.24 3.27
CA PHE A 82 2.39 -3.61 2.78
C PHE A 82 1.44 -4.20 3.85
N ALA A 83 1.79 -4.15 5.12
CA ALA A 83 0.96 -4.74 6.17
C ALA A 83 -0.47 -4.17 6.23
N THR A 84 -0.66 -2.88 5.93
CA THR A 84 -2.00 -2.26 5.85
C THR A 84 -2.79 -2.74 4.63
N ASP A 85 -2.14 -3.05 3.51
CA ASP A 85 -2.79 -3.64 2.34
C ASP A 85 -3.20 -5.10 2.63
N VAL A 86 -2.36 -5.85 3.37
CA VAL A 86 -2.73 -7.18 3.88
C VAL A 86 -3.92 -7.09 4.84
N CYS A 87 -4.01 -6.06 5.69
CA CYS A 87 -5.20 -5.82 6.52
C CYS A 87 -6.45 -5.54 5.67
N ALA A 88 -6.34 -4.78 4.57
CA ALA A 88 -7.44 -4.59 3.64
C ALA A 88 -7.93 -5.92 3.03
N ARG A 89 -6.99 -6.79 2.61
CA ARG A 89 -7.34 -8.14 2.15
C ARG A 89 -8.02 -8.98 3.24
N LEU A 90 -7.58 -8.90 4.49
CA LEU A 90 -8.25 -9.57 5.61
C LEU A 90 -9.70 -9.10 5.77
N VAL A 91 -9.96 -7.80 5.60
CA VAL A 91 -11.34 -7.27 5.59
C VAL A 91 -12.17 -7.94 4.49
N GLU A 92 -11.64 -8.05 3.26
CA GLU A 92 -12.34 -8.73 2.17
C GLU A 92 -12.64 -10.20 2.49
N VAL A 93 -11.66 -10.94 3.00
CA VAL A 93 -11.80 -12.37 3.33
C VAL A 93 -12.83 -12.58 4.44
N ILE A 94 -12.81 -11.76 5.48
CA ILE A 94 -13.70 -11.90 6.64
C ILE A 94 -15.12 -11.45 6.31
N SER A 95 -15.27 -10.36 5.55
CA SER A 95 -16.58 -9.79 5.23
C SER A 95 -17.25 -10.43 4.00
N GLY A 96 -16.48 -11.07 3.13
CA GLY A 96 -16.93 -11.56 1.83
C GLY A 96 -17.28 -10.45 0.83
N LYS A 97 -16.81 -9.23 1.05
CA LYS A 97 -17.06 -8.04 0.22
C LYS A 97 -15.77 -7.47 -0.31
N ALA A 98 -15.83 -6.76 -1.45
CA ALA A 98 -14.71 -5.93 -1.90
C ALA A 98 -14.41 -4.83 -0.87
N PHE A 99 -13.15 -4.42 -0.77
CA PHE A 99 -12.72 -3.49 0.27
C PHE A 99 -13.40 -2.12 0.17
N ASP A 100 -13.61 -1.60 -1.05
CA ASP A 100 -14.35 -0.36 -1.29
C ASP A 100 -15.82 -0.44 -0.86
N GLU A 101 -16.48 -1.56 -1.14
CA GLU A 101 -17.88 -1.81 -0.73
C GLU A 101 -17.98 -1.88 0.80
N PHE A 102 -17.07 -2.60 1.44
CA PHE A 102 -17.04 -2.70 2.91
C PHE A 102 -16.88 -1.33 3.57
N LEU A 103 -15.93 -0.51 3.09
CA LEU A 103 -15.70 0.84 3.62
C LEU A 103 -16.88 1.76 3.36
N GLN A 104 -17.50 1.68 2.17
CA GLN A 104 -18.70 2.47 1.84
C GLN A 104 -19.86 2.17 2.78
N GLU A 105 -20.13 0.89 3.04
CA GLU A 105 -21.27 0.49 3.89
C GLU A 105 -21.02 0.77 5.38
N ASN A 106 -19.80 0.58 5.87
CA ASN A 106 -19.53 0.58 7.30
C ASN A 106 -18.88 1.87 7.82
N LEU A 107 -18.26 2.67 6.94
CA LEU A 107 -17.60 3.93 7.31
C LEU A 107 -18.15 5.11 6.53
N PHE A 108 -17.98 5.14 5.22
CA PHE A 108 -18.22 6.36 4.42
C PHE A 108 -19.70 6.73 4.40
N GLY A 109 -20.60 5.76 4.22
CA GLY A 109 -22.05 5.98 4.24
C GLY A 109 -22.55 6.51 5.60
N PRO A 110 -22.34 5.77 6.71
CA PRO A 110 -22.76 6.19 8.05
C PRO A 110 -22.20 7.54 8.49
N LEU A 111 -20.94 7.85 8.10
CA LEU A 111 -20.27 9.12 8.42
C LEU A 111 -20.55 10.23 7.40
N SER A 112 -21.37 9.96 6.38
CA SER A 112 -21.69 10.89 5.29
C SER A 112 -20.45 11.42 4.55
N MET A 113 -19.41 10.61 4.40
CA MET A 113 -18.16 10.93 3.70
C MET A 113 -18.34 10.79 2.17
N LYS A 114 -19.16 11.67 1.58
CA LYS A 114 -19.62 11.57 0.18
C LYS A 114 -18.54 11.73 -0.88
N ASP A 115 -17.39 12.27 -0.50
CA ASP A 115 -16.27 12.55 -1.38
C ASP A 115 -15.02 11.72 -1.01
N THR A 116 -15.20 10.66 -0.22
CA THR A 116 -14.13 9.71 0.13
C THR A 116 -14.31 8.41 -0.65
N GLY A 117 -13.23 7.96 -1.29
CA GLY A 117 -13.24 6.72 -2.08
C GLY A 117 -11.89 6.42 -2.73
N PHE A 118 -11.82 5.35 -3.50
CA PHE A 118 -10.59 4.95 -4.21
C PHE A 118 -10.43 5.61 -5.58
N TRP A 119 -11.43 6.32 -6.04
CA TRP A 119 -11.40 7.12 -7.29
C TRP A 119 -12.37 8.29 -7.17
N VAL A 120 -12.23 9.25 -8.05
CA VAL A 120 -13.11 10.41 -8.15
C VAL A 120 -14.09 10.19 -9.30
N GLU A 121 -15.39 10.30 -9.04
CA GLU A 121 -16.42 10.27 -10.08
C GLU A 121 -16.25 11.45 -11.05
N GLU A 122 -16.56 11.22 -12.33
CA GLU A 122 -16.43 12.23 -13.39
C GLU A 122 -17.13 13.55 -13.03
N SER A 123 -18.30 13.48 -12.42
CA SER A 123 -19.08 14.65 -11.96
C SER A 123 -18.39 15.49 -10.89
N LYS A 124 -17.34 14.98 -10.26
CA LYS A 124 -16.59 15.62 -9.17
C LYS A 124 -15.17 16.04 -9.57
N MET A 125 -14.74 15.72 -10.78
CA MET A 125 -13.39 15.99 -11.26
C MET A 125 -13.01 17.47 -11.26
N ASP A 126 -13.98 18.38 -11.38
CA ASP A 126 -13.74 19.84 -11.30
C ASP A 126 -13.18 20.27 -9.94
N ARG A 127 -13.53 19.56 -8.87
CA ARG A 127 -13.06 19.81 -7.50
C ARG A 127 -11.79 19.04 -7.16
N PHE A 128 -11.43 18.04 -7.97
CA PHE A 128 -10.22 17.27 -7.74
C PHE A 128 -8.99 18.05 -8.19
N ILE A 129 -7.94 18.03 -7.39
CA ILE A 129 -6.70 18.77 -7.65
C ILE A 129 -5.59 17.81 -8.08
N SER A 130 -4.64 18.34 -8.87
CA SER A 130 -3.39 17.62 -9.14
C SER A 130 -2.46 17.68 -7.94
N ILE A 131 -1.65 16.65 -7.77
CA ILE A 131 -0.63 16.57 -6.72
C ILE A 131 0.68 17.14 -7.25
N TYR A 132 1.32 18.00 -6.45
CA TYR A 132 2.62 18.60 -6.74
C TYR A 132 3.63 18.17 -5.69
N ALA A 133 4.85 17.94 -6.11
CA ALA A 133 5.99 17.59 -5.27
C ALA A 133 7.09 18.65 -5.39
N PRO A 134 8.02 18.78 -4.43
CA PRO A 134 9.20 19.59 -4.59
C PRO A 134 10.05 19.09 -5.76
N THR A 135 10.76 20.01 -6.44
CA THR A 135 11.69 19.67 -7.53
C THR A 135 12.84 18.77 -7.09
N ASP A 136 13.12 18.76 -5.79
CA ASP A 136 14.12 17.91 -5.17
C ASP A 136 13.55 17.35 -3.87
N ILE A 137 13.32 16.04 -3.84
CA ILE A 137 12.75 15.36 -2.67
C ILE A 137 13.70 15.35 -1.46
N PHE A 138 15.01 15.46 -1.70
CA PHE A 138 16.03 15.48 -0.65
C PHE A 138 16.36 16.90 -0.17
N ASP A 139 15.94 17.92 -0.93
CA ASP A 139 15.99 19.33 -0.53
C ASP A 139 14.63 20.00 -0.80
N PRO A 140 13.64 19.78 0.07
CA PRO A 140 12.28 20.30 -0.11
C PRO A 140 12.21 21.85 0.03
N MET A 141 13.28 22.49 0.50
CA MET A 141 13.39 23.96 0.57
C MET A 141 13.86 24.57 -0.75
N LYS A 142 14.34 23.77 -1.70
CA LYS A 142 14.69 24.22 -3.04
C LYS A 142 13.47 24.76 -3.76
N PRO A 143 13.52 25.97 -4.32
CA PRO A 143 12.37 26.56 -4.99
C PRO A 143 11.89 25.76 -6.19
N GLY A 144 10.56 25.70 -6.35
CA GLY A 144 9.89 25.08 -7.47
C GLY A 144 9.08 23.83 -7.08
N LEU A 145 8.07 23.58 -7.91
CA LEU A 145 7.19 22.40 -7.79
C LEU A 145 7.11 21.72 -9.15
N VAL A 146 7.03 20.40 -9.13
CA VAL A 146 6.70 19.57 -10.30
C VAL A 146 5.37 18.89 -10.04
N GLN A 147 4.55 18.75 -11.08
CA GLN A 147 3.32 17.97 -10.99
C GLN A 147 3.70 16.51 -10.85
N ALA A 148 3.40 15.92 -9.69
CA ALA A 148 3.67 14.52 -9.40
C ALA A 148 2.56 13.60 -9.95
N GLU A 149 1.29 14.04 -9.85
CA GLU A 149 0.16 13.32 -10.39
C GLU A 149 -0.80 14.26 -11.13
N ASP A 150 -1.21 13.84 -12.33
CA ASP A 150 -2.26 14.51 -13.10
C ASP A 150 -3.63 14.01 -12.67
N LYS A 151 -4.51 14.94 -12.28
CA LYS A 151 -5.87 14.61 -11.86
C LYS A 151 -6.70 13.88 -12.92
N MET A 152 -6.43 14.10 -14.21
CA MET A 152 -7.21 13.50 -15.30
C MET A 152 -6.71 12.12 -15.73
N ASN A 153 -5.42 11.85 -15.57
CA ASN A 153 -4.76 10.64 -16.02
C ASN A 153 -4.08 9.86 -14.88
N GLY A 154 -4.18 10.37 -13.66
CA GLY A 154 -3.61 9.75 -12.47
C GLY A 154 -4.43 8.53 -11.99
N PRO A 155 -3.93 7.86 -10.96
CA PRO A 155 -4.51 6.62 -10.44
C PRO A 155 -5.94 6.78 -9.93
N TYR A 156 -6.33 7.98 -9.52
CA TYR A 156 -7.67 8.28 -8.98
C TYR A 156 -8.70 8.72 -10.01
N ALA A 157 -8.33 8.82 -11.29
CA ALA A 157 -9.26 9.25 -12.36
C ALA A 157 -10.30 8.17 -12.73
N ARG A 158 -10.14 6.94 -12.29
CA ARG A 158 -11.03 5.81 -12.53
C ARG A 158 -10.89 4.77 -11.44
N LYS A 159 -11.90 3.89 -11.32
CA LYS A 159 -11.87 2.79 -10.34
C LYS A 159 -10.60 1.95 -10.57
N PRO A 160 -9.69 1.87 -9.57
CA PRO A 160 -8.50 1.05 -9.67
C PRO A 160 -8.83 -0.44 -9.45
N LYS A 161 -7.99 -1.33 -9.95
CA LYS A 161 -8.04 -2.75 -9.58
C LYS A 161 -7.49 -2.96 -8.17
N PHE A 162 -6.44 -2.22 -7.81
CA PHE A 162 -5.78 -2.27 -6.51
C PHE A 162 -6.42 -1.28 -5.53
N LEU A 163 -7.17 -1.80 -4.57
CA LEU A 163 -7.82 -1.02 -3.51
C LEU A 163 -6.88 -0.93 -2.29
N SER A 164 -5.81 -0.15 -2.41
CA SER A 164 -4.76 -0.08 -1.39
C SER A 164 -5.29 0.35 -0.02
N GLY A 165 -5.05 -0.48 0.99
CA GLY A 165 -5.30 -0.15 2.39
C GLY A 165 -4.26 0.81 2.97
N GLY A 166 -3.10 0.97 2.30
CA GLY A 166 -1.99 1.80 2.76
C GLY A 166 -2.03 3.25 2.30
N GLY A 167 -2.74 3.56 1.18
CA GLY A 167 -2.69 4.92 0.63
C GLY A 167 -3.62 5.16 -0.56
N GLY A 168 -4.62 4.30 -0.78
CA GLY A 168 -5.46 4.33 -1.98
C GLY A 168 -6.63 5.30 -1.96
N LEU A 169 -6.87 6.05 -0.90
CA LEU A 169 -8.06 6.90 -0.76
C LEU A 169 -7.81 8.35 -1.19
N VAL A 170 -8.83 8.92 -1.80
CA VAL A 170 -9.02 10.36 -1.96
C VAL A 170 -10.13 10.82 -1.02
N SER A 171 -10.05 12.08 -0.56
CA SER A 171 -11.05 12.68 0.34
C SER A 171 -11.04 14.20 0.23
N THR A 172 -11.91 14.85 0.99
CA THR A 172 -11.90 16.31 1.22
C THR A 172 -11.18 16.65 2.51
N VAL A 173 -10.69 17.88 2.62
CA VAL A 173 -10.22 18.52 3.85
C VAL A 173 -11.39 19.09 4.65
#